data_f4f3830f860419034e00ecb9dd447197
#
_entry.id   f4f3830f860419034e00ecb9dd447197
#
_cell.length_a   1.000
_cell.length_b   1.000
_cell.length_c   1.000
_cell.angle_alpha   90.00
_cell.angle_beta   90.00
_cell.angle_gamma   90.00
#
_symmetry.space_group_name_H-M   'P 1'
#
loop_
_entity.id
_entity.type
_entity.pdbx_description
1 polymer ?
#
loop_
_entity_poly.entity_id
_entity_poly.type
_entity_poly.pdbx_seq_one_letter_code
_entity_poly.pdbx_strand_id
1 'polypeptide(L)'
;MKGMIIKMKKLRLGTPEEIVPSKFCKGFNYTETPTEYNVNKISFKETKRGCLLELPLEFGEEVYGFGLQLKGFDHKNHNLQLRVNSDPVAYTGDSHAPVPFFITTCGYGIYIDTARYIEVSCGYGKNKNRPKVENNTIIATAEDLYKKCGLKETTTMAIEIPVAKGVDIYIIEGKTITDIVSQYNMLSGGGCDVPEWGLGVLYRCYAKYTGDEVVEMGKYFREKDIPCDILGLEPGWQSSSYSCSYLWDKERFPKYKETVSKLLEMGYHINLWEHAFINSTSPIYEAMHDYSGDYEVWQGIIPDFAKDEAQEIFAKHHKEYLVDLGIDGFKLDECDSSDFVSDWSFPNCTEFPSGMDGEQYHSMFGVLYMQTIMKALGDNPTLSEVRNAGALSASYPFVLYSDLYDHEDFIRGMVNSGFSGILWTPELRDAKSKKDLIRRLQSTVFSVQCLINAWYCEKAPWLEFDCEDEVRELLKVRKTLVPMLKKAFDEYKATGKPPVRALVMDYTDDAETYKIDNQYIFCDNLIVAPMTAQEDSRKVYLPEGNWVDYWTKQPVKSGWFEVESENIPVYERV
;
A
#
# COMPACT_ATOMS: atom_id res chain seq x y z
N MET A 1 28.57 2.91 -6.54
CA MET A 1 27.62 3.21 -7.65
C MET A 1 27.37 4.71 -7.64
N LYS A 2 27.45 5.41 -8.78
CA LYS A 2 27.00 6.82 -8.83
C LYS A 2 25.49 6.77 -8.66
N GLY A 3 24.97 7.30 -7.55
CA GLY A 3 23.54 7.35 -7.30
C GLY A 3 22.80 8.03 -8.45
N MET A 4 21.63 7.53 -8.78
CA MET A 4 20.74 8.15 -9.76
C MET A 4 20.45 9.59 -9.29
N ILE A 5 20.71 10.57 -10.14
CA ILE A 5 20.41 11.96 -9.80
C ILE A 5 18.93 12.19 -10.06
N ILE A 6 18.17 12.35 -8.98
CA ILE A 6 16.75 12.67 -9.04
C ILE A 6 16.61 14.13 -9.48
N LYS A 7 15.97 14.33 -10.62
CA LYS A 7 15.81 15.66 -11.23
C LYS A 7 14.37 16.11 -11.07
N MET A 8 14.15 17.23 -10.39
CA MET A 8 12.81 17.78 -10.22
C MET A 8 12.82 19.29 -10.02
N LYS A 9 11.67 19.90 -10.20
CA LYS A 9 11.45 21.31 -9.91
C LYS A 9 10.61 21.46 -8.65
N LYS A 10 11.18 22.12 -7.64
CA LYS A 10 10.43 22.51 -6.44
C LYS A 10 9.77 23.88 -6.67
N LEU A 11 8.52 24.00 -6.25
CA LEU A 11 7.81 25.29 -6.12
C LEU A 11 7.30 25.46 -4.71
N ARG A 12 7.58 26.63 -4.14
CA ARG A 12 7.01 27.05 -2.87
C ARG A 12 5.83 27.97 -3.12
N LEU A 13 4.68 27.63 -2.59
CA LEU A 13 3.41 28.31 -2.77
C LEU A 13 2.87 28.73 -1.40
N GLY A 14 2.72 30.04 -1.17
CA GLY A 14 2.31 30.58 0.14
C GLY A 14 3.34 30.31 1.25
N THR A 15 2.83 30.03 2.46
CA THR A 15 3.64 29.71 3.65
C THR A 15 3.41 28.25 4.03
N PRO A 16 4.26 27.31 3.58
CA PRO A 16 4.15 25.88 3.93
C PRO A 16 4.28 25.65 5.43
N GLU A 17 3.62 24.59 5.93
CA GLU A 17 3.82 24.11 7.29
C GLU A 17 5.22 23.47 7.44
N GLU A 18 5.71 23.42 8.67
CA GLU A 18 7.01 22.81 8.97
C GLU A 18 6.90 21.29 9.17
N ILE A 19 5.72 20.81 9.58
CA ILE A 19 5.42 19.39 9.77
C ILE A 19 4.92 18.83 8.43
N VAL A 20 5.83 18.19 7.70
CA VAL A 20 5.60 17.62 6.37
C VAL A 20 6.39 16.32 6.19
N PRO A 21 5.93 15.36 5.37
CA PRO A 21 6.59 14.06 5.20
C PRO A 21 8.08 14.14 4.84
N SER A 22 8.48 15.11 4.00
CA SER A 22 9.89 15.25 3.59
C SER A 22 10.85 15.56 4.75
N LYS A 23 10.36 16.14 5.85
CA LYS A 23 11.16 16.44 7.05
C LYS A 23 11.42 15.20 7.91
N PHE A 24 10.53 14.22 7.85
CA PHE A 24 10.64 12.96 8.60
C PHE A 24 11.24 11.82 7.75
N CYS A 25 11.44 12.03 6.45
CA CYS A 25 12.09 11.07 5.56
C CYS A 25 13.62 11.27 5.58
N LYS A 26 14.36 10.40 6.29
CA LYS A 26 15.83 10.47 6.42
C LYS A 26 16.55 10.36 5.07
N GLY A 27 15.96 9.69 4.08
CA GLY A 27 16.50 9.52 2.73
C GLY A 27 16.15 10.63 1.75
N PHE A 28 15.35 11.63 2.16
CA PHE A 28 14.83 12.64 1.25
C PHE A 28 15.94 13.46 0.60
N ASN A 29 16.13 13.26 -0.70
CA ASN A 29 17.18 13.92 -1.45
C ASN A 29 16.80 14.09 -2.93
N TYR A 30 17.16 15.24 -3.51
CA TYR A 30 16.95 15.54 -4.93
C TYR A 30 17.90 16.63 -5.42
N THR A 31 18.02 16.77 -6.74
CA THR A 31 18.69 17.89 -7.39
C THR A 31 17.67 18.74 -8.12
N GLU A 32 17.61 20.03 -7.78
CA GLU A 32 16.71 20.95 -8.48
C GLU A 32 17.17 21.18 -9.90
N THR A 33 16.23 21.03 -10.86
CA THR A 33 16.47 21.21 -12.28
C THR A 33 15.36 22.06 -12.90
N PRO A 34 15.64 22.73 -14.04
CA PRO A 34 14.57 23.33 -14.84
C PRO A 34 13.54 22.27 -15.25
N THR A 35 12.29 22.68 -15.39
CA THR A 35 11.17 21.84 -15.83
C THR A 35 10.64 22.35 -17.19
N GLU A 36 10.18 21.45 -18.04
CA GLU A 36 9.42 21.75 -19.25
C GLU A 36 7.94 22.05 -18.92
N TYR A 37 7.47 21.57 -17.78
CA TYR A 37 6.12 21.86 -17.29
C TYR A 37 5.93 23.37 -17.08
N ASN A 38 4.87 23.93 -17.65
CA ASN A 38 4.61 25.36 -17.57
C ASN A 38 4.08 25.79 -16.19
N VAL A 39 4.99 26.03 -15.26
CA VAL A 39 4.70 26.42 -13.87
C VAL A 39 3.85 27.69 -13.75
N ASN A 40 3.88 28.57 -14.77
CA ASN A 40 3.06 29.80 -14.77
C ASN A 40 1.57 29.53 -14.94
N LYS A 41 1.18 28.34 -15.35
CA LYS A 41 -0.22 27.92 -15.44
C LYS A 41 -0.78 27.45 -14.08
N ILE A 42 0.08 27.21 -13.07
CA ILE A 42 -0.35 26.87 -11.71
C ILE A 42 -0.88 28.13 -11.05
N SER A 43 -2.09 28.10 -10.52
CA SER A 43 -2.61 29.16 -9.69
C SER A 43 -2.66 28.72 -8.22
N PHE A 44 -2.32 29.65 -7.35
CA PHE A 44 -2.34 29.47 -5.90
C PHE A 44 -3.11 30.61 -5.25
N LYS A 45 -3.89 30.32 -4.23
CA LYS A 45 -4.51 31.32 -3.37
C LYS A 45 -4.77 30.78 -1.97
N GLU A 46 -4.62 31.62 -0.97
CA GLU A 46 -5.17 31.38 0.35
C GLU A 46 -6.70 31.53 0.32
N THR A 47 -7.41 30.70 1.06
CA THR A 47 -8.86 30.69 1.18
C THR A 47 -9.26 30.78 2.66
N LYS A 48 -10.55 30.88 2.94
CA LYS A 48 -11.05 30.82 4.32
C LYS A 48 -10.90 29.43 4.96
N ARG A 49 -10.74 28.38 4.14
CA ARG A 49 -10.60 26.99 4.60
C ARG A 49 -9.15 26.51 4.69
N GLY A 50 -8.25 27.18 3.99
CA GLY A 50 -6.85 26.80 3.87
C GLY A 50 -6.23 27.40 2.63
N CYS A 51 -5.59 26.59 1.79
CA CYS A 51 -5.09 27.04 0.50
C CYS A 51 -5.63 26.18 -0.67
N LEU A 52 -5.64 26.76 -1.86
CA LEU A 52 -6.13 26.13 -3.08
C LEU A 52 -5.08 26.26 -4.18
N LEU A 53 -4.75 25.12 -4.78
CA LEU A 53 -3.98 25.01 -6.01
C LEU A 53 -4.92 24.70 -7.16
N GLU A 54 -4.71 25.33 -8.32
CA GLU A 54 -5.37 24.96 -9.55
C GLU A 54 -4.31 24.67 -10.62
N LEU A 55 -4.38 23.49 -11.18
CA LEU A 55 -3.44 22.91 -12.13
C LEU A 55 -4.16 22.68 -13.47
N PRO A 56 -3.55 23.03 -14.62
CA PRO A 56 -4.14 22.69 -15.91
C PRO A 56 -4.03 21.20 -16.17
N LEU A 57 -5.05 20.65 -16.83
CA LEU A 57 -5.04 19.33 -17.44
C LEU A 57 -5.23 19.50 -18.96
N GLU A 58 -4.50 18.75 -19.76
CA GLU A 58 -4.68 18.76 -21.21
C GLU A 58 -5.87 17.89 -21.62
N PHE A 59 -6.35 18.10 -22.84
CA PHE A 59 -7.41 17.26 -23.41
C PHE A 59 -6.90 15.83 -23.62
N GLY A 60 -7.66 14.82 -23.17
CA GLY A 60 -7.26 13.41 -23.27
C GLY A 60 -6.23 12.97 -22.21
N GLU A 61 -5.79 13.87 -21.33
CA GLU A 61 -4.90 13.52 -20.22
C GLU A 61 -5.62 12.70 -19.16
N GLU A 62 -5.05 11.55 -18.76
CA GLU A 62 -5.53 10.72 -17.67
C GLU A 62 -4.68 10.92 -16.42
N VAL A 63 -5.27 10.69 -15.24
CA VAL A 63 -4.66 10.98 -13.93
C VAL A 63 -4.73 9.78 -13.03
N TYR A 64 -3.60 9.37 -12.48
CA TYR A 64 -3.43 8.21 -11.60
C TYR A 64 -2.73 8.59 -10.30
N GLY A 65 -2.68 7.65 -9.35
CA GLY A 65 -1.93 7.81 -8.10
C GLY A 65 -2.81 8.09 -6.90
N PHE A 66 -2.46 9.08 -6.10
CA PHE A 66 -3.12 9.44 -4.84
C PHE A 66 -3.12 8.32 -3.78
N GLY A 67 -2.12 7.46 -3.81
CA GLY A 67 -1.95 6.35 -2.86
C GLY A 67 -2.67 5.07 -3.28
N LEU A 68 -2.95 4.21 -2.32
CA LEU A 68 -3.72 2.99 -2.56
C LEU A 68 -5.19 3.37 -2.77
N GLN A 69 -5.73 3.01 -3.94
CA GLN A 69 -7.12 3.28 -4.30
C GLN A 69 -7.82 1.97 -4.69
N LEU A 70 -8.58 1.37 -3.75
CA LEU A 70 -9.24 0.09 -3.98
C LEU A 70 -10.52 0.20 -4.83
N LYS A 71 -11.14 1.38 -4.86
CA LYS A 71 -12.44 1.61 -5.52
C LYS A 71 -12.35 2.39 -6.83
N GLY A 72 -11.16 2.87 -7.20
CA GLY A 72 -10.93 3.62 -8.42
C GLY A 72 -9.54 3.40 -9.00
N PHE A 73 -9.34 3.78 -10.26
CA PHE A 73 -8.08 3.62 -10.97
C PHE A 73 -7.64 4.90 -11.68
N ASP A 74 -8.44 5.41 -12.61
CA ASP A 74 -8.27 6.70 -13.24
C ASP A 74 -9.14 7.75 -12.53
N HIS A 75 -8.51 8.84 -12.13
CA HIS A 75 -9.15 9.85 -11.28
C HIS A 75 -9.75 11.02 -12.05
N LYS A 76 -9.58 11.07 -13.37
CA LYS A 76 -10.14 12.15 -14.18
C LYS A 76 -11.67 12.23 -14.03
N ASN A 77 -12.18 13.45 -13.83
CA ASN A 77 -13.59 13.76 -13.56
C ASN A 77 -14.14 13.20 -12.23
N HIS A 78 -13.26 12.86 -11.28
CA HIS A 78 -13.65 12.44 -9.93
C HIS A 78 -13.25 13.48 -8.89
N ASN A 79 -13.99 13.49 -7.78
CA ASN A 79 -13.63 14.24 -6.58
C ASN A 79 -13.15 13.26 -5.52
N LEU A 80 -11.99 13.55 -4.94
CA LEU A 80 -11.34 12.69 -3.96
C LEU A 80 -11.11 13.48 -2.67
N GLN A 81 -11.22 12.80 -1.54
CA GLN A 81 -10.78 13.27 -0.23
C GLN A 81 -9.69 12.32 0.24
N LEU A 82 -8.43 12.77 0.17
CA LEU A 82 -7.30 11.96 0.57
C LEU A 82 -7.12 12.03 2.08
N ARG A 83 -7.60 11.00 2.75
CA ARG A 83 -7.46 10.85 4.19
C ARG A 83 -7.34 9.38 4.56
N VAL A 84 -6.70 9.11 5.67
CA VAL A 84 -6.56 7.75 6.19
C VAL A 84 -7.93 7.22 6.60
N ASN A 85 -8.27 6.02 6.13
CA ASN A 85 -9.47 5.30 6.53
C ASN A 85 -9.28 3.80 6.35
N SER A 86 -9.55 3.03 7.40
CA SER A 86 -9.41 1.57 7.42
C SER A 86 -10.39 0.84 6.51
N ASP A 87 -11.57 1.41 6.28
CA ASP A 87 -12.68 0.73 5.61
C ASP A 87 -13.30 1.56 4.46
N PRO A 88 -12.55 1.86 3.39
CA PRO A 88 -13.08 2.61 2.26
C PRO A 88 -14.14 1.78 1.52
N VAL A 89 -15.40 2.23 1.58
CA VAL A 89 -16.55 1.52 0.97
C VAL A 89 -16.95 2.06 -0.40
N ALA A 90 -16.48 3.25 -0.77
CA ALA A 90 -16.82 3.93 -2.01
C ALA A 90 -15.60 4.59 -2.66
N TYR A 91 -15.75 5.03 -3.90
CA TYR A 91 -14.70 5.78 -4.61
C TYR A 91 -14.70 7.26 -4.16
N THR A 92 -14.19 7.51 -3.00
CA THR A 92 -14.13 8.82 -2.35
C THR A 92 -12.70 9.35 -2.18
N GLY A 93 -11.68 8.48 -2.37
CA GLY A 93 -10.27 8.84 -2.25
C GLY A 93 -9.65 8.54 -0.88
N ASP A 94 -10.47 8.27 0.15
CA ASP A 94 -10.01 7.78 1.44
C ASP A 94 -9.52 6.33 1.32
N SER A 95 -8.47 5.98 2.04
CA SER A 95 -7.89 4.64 2.01
C SER A 95 -6.93 4.39 3.19
N HIS A 96 -6.44 3.16 3.29
CA HIS A 96 -5.36 2.81 4.24
C HIS A 96 -4.09 3.65 4.04
N ALA A 97 -3.79 4.02 2.81
CA ALA A 97 -2.54 4.71 2.46
C ALA A 97 -2.76 5.79 1.39
N PRO A 98 -3.41 6.89 1.74
CA PRO A 98 -3.49 8.04 0.85
C PRO A 98 -2.09 8.67 0.71
N VAL A 99 -1.71 9.01 -0.51
CA VAL A 99 -0.43 9.68 -0.82
C VAL A 99 -0.72 10.89 -1.68
N PRO A 100 -0.33 12.10 -1.28
CA PRO A 100 -0.56 13.33 -2.05
C PRO A 100 0.41 13.43 -3.24
N PHE A 101 0.43 12.40 -4.09
CA PHE A 101 1.22 12.29 -5.30
C PHE A 101 0.35 11.74 -6.42
N PHE A 102 0.30 12.46 -7.54
CA PHE A 102 -0.40 12.02 -8.75
C PHE A 102 0.51 12.09 -9.97
N ILE A 103 0.15 11.31 -10.97
CA ILE A 103 0.89 11.19 -12.23
C ILE A 103 -0.09 11.26 -13.39
N THR A 104 0.37 11.75 -14.54
CA THR A 104 -0.47 11.89 -15.73
C THR A 104 0.15 11.22 -16.95
N THR A 105 -0.67 10.97 -17.95
CA THR A 105 -0.22 10.49 -19.27
C THR A 105 0.52 11.57 -20.09
N CYS A 106 0.59 12.81 -19.60
CA CYS A 106 1.31 13.91 -20.25
C CYS A 106 2.77 14.05 -19.80
N GLY A 107 3.34 13.02 -19.18
CA GLY A 107 4.78 12.94 -18.87
C GLY A 107 5.22 13.72 -17.64
N TYR A 108 4.33 13.98 -16.70
CA TYR A 108 4.66 14.59 -15.42
C TYR A 108 3.87 13.99 -14.26
N GLY A 109 4.44 14.11 -13.05
CA GLY A 109 3.76 13.87 -11.79
C GLY A 109 4.07 14.99 -10.81
N ILE A 110 3.20 15.19 -9.83
CA ILE A 110 3.36 16.22 -8.81
C ILE A 110 3.17 15.60 -7.43
N TYR A 111 4.22 15.71 -6.61
CA TYR A 111 4.18 15.41 -5.19
C TYR A 111 3.88 16.69 -4.40
N ILE A 112 2.90 16.62 -3.51
CA ILE A 112 2.43 17.70 -2.66
C ILE A 112 2.91 17.38 -1.25
N ASP A 113 3.87 18.13 -0.74
CA ASP A 113 4.53 17.85 0.54
C ASP A 113 3.71 18.40 1.70
N THR A 114 2.73 17.63 2.14
CA THR A 114 1.83 17.97 3.25
C THR A 114 1.44 16.74 4.04
N ALA A 115 1.32 16.87 5.36
CA ALA A 115 0.71 15.88 6.25
C ALA A 115 -0.79 16.14 6.46
N ARG A 116 -1.35 17.21 5.86
CA ARG A 116 -2.79 17.49 5.91
C ARG A 116 -3.56 16.59 4.96
N TYR A 117 -4.82 16.35 5.27
CA TYR A 117 -5.77 15.79 4.32
C TYR A 117 -5.95 16.77 3.16
N ILE A 118 -6.11 16.25 1.96
CA ILE A 118 -6.35 17.09 0.77
C ILE A 118 -7.65 16.71 0.08
N GLU A 119 -8.33 17.71 -0.47
CA GLU A 119 -9.50 17.53 -1.31
C GLU A 119 -9.12 17.81 -2.77
N VAL A 120 -9.34 16.83 -3.65
CA VAL A 120 -8.99 16.92 -5.07
C VAL A 120 -10.25 16.91 -5.90
N SER A 121 -10.44 17.93 -6.74
CA SER A 121 -11.44 17.94 -7.82
C SER A 121 -10.70 17.79 -9.14
N CYS A 122 -10.56 16.54 -9.60
CA CYS A 122 -9.86 16.20 -10.82
C CYS A 122 -10.79 16.41 -12.03
N GLY A 123 -10.76 17.59 -12.60
CA GLY A 123 -11.70 17.96 -13.66
C GLY A 123 -12.71 19.03 -13.21
N TYR A 124 -12.22 20.08 -12.60
CA TYR A 124 -13.02 21.19 -12.09
C TYR A 124 -13.34 22.23 -13.17
N GLY A 125 -14.62 22.57 -13.34
CA GLY A 125 -15.07 23.59 -14.31
C GLY A 125 -15.46 24.91 -13.67
N LYS A 126 -14.79 26.02 -14.04
CA LYS A 126 -15.18 27.37 -13.60
C LYS A 126 -16.25 27.97 -14.51
N ASN A 127 -17.40 28.39 -13.93
CA ASN A 127 -18.46 29.07 -14.67
C ASN A 127 -18.04 30.45 -15.21
N LYS A 128 -17.00 31.08 -14.66
CA LYS A 128 -16.57 32.43 -15.04
C LYS A 128 -16.04 32.56 -16.47
N ASN A 129 -15.60 31.47 -17.09
CA ASN A 129 -15.03 31.44 -18.42
C ASN A 129 -16.01 30.87 -19.47
N ARG A 130 -17.24 30.51 -19.09
CA ARG A 130 -18.25 30.11 -20.07
C ARG A 130 -18.81 31.34 -20.75
N PRO A 131 -18.86 31.41 -22.09
CA PRO A 131 -19.59 32.47 -22.77
C PRO A 131 -21.05 32.43 -22.28
N LYS A 132 -21.63 33.60 -22.00
CA LYS A 132 -23.07 33.69 -21.68
C LYS A 132 -23.81 33.11 -22.89
N VAL A 133 -24.42 31.94 -22.70
CA VAL A 133 -25.33 31.39 -23.71
C VAL A 133 -26.58 32.25 -23.64
N GLU A 134 -26.85 32.99 -24.70
CA GLU A 134 -28.12 33.67 -24.87
C GLU A 134 -29.24 32.62 -24.82
N ASN A 135 -30.25 32.91 -24.02
CA ASN A 135 -31.38 32.10 -23.64
C ASN A 135 -31.97 31.24 -24.78
N ASN A 136 -31.47 30.07 -25.02
CA ASN A 136 -32.25 28.95 -25.55
C ASN A 136 -32.24 27.85 -24.51
N THR A 137 -33.28 27.86 -23.69
CA THR A 137 -33.54 26.86 -22.65
C THR A 137 -33.79 25.54 -23.36
N ILE A 138 -32.75 24.77 -23.60
CA ILE A 138 -32.92 23.33 -23.84
C ILE A 138 -33.26 22.74 -22.48
N ILE A 139 -34.53 22.42 -22.30
CA ILE A 139 -34.96 21.62 -21.19
C ILE A 139 -34.41 20.21 -21.45
N ALA A 140 -33.28 19.88 -20.82
CA ALA A 140 -32.75 18.53 -20.85
C ALA A 140 -33.83 17.61 -20.28
N THR A 141 -34.19 16.57 -21.01
CA THR A 141 -35.07 15.51 -20.49
C THR A 141 -34.30 14.74 -19.40
N ALA A 142 -35.00 14.02 -18.54
CA ALA A 142 -34.36 13.16 -17.55
C ALA A 142 -33.39 12.17 -18.23
N GLU A 143 -33.74 11.67 -19.42
CA GLU A 143 -32.87 10.82 -20.25
C GLU A 143 -31.59 11.52 -20.71
N ASP A 144 -31.62 12.82 -20.98
CA ASP A 144 -30.44 13.61 -21.37
C ASP A 144 -29.53 13.87 -20.16
N LEU A 145 -30.08 13.91 -18.95
CA LEU A 145 -29.31 13.99 -17.70
C LEU A 145 -28.59 12.67 -17.39
N TYR A 146 -29.19 11.54 -17.76
CA TYR A 146 -28.57 10.21 -17.58
C TYR A 146 -27.68 9.77 -18.75
N LYS A 147 -27.91 10.27 -19.96
CA LYS A 147 -26.95 10.17 -21.03
C LYS A 147 -25.84 11.16 -20.71
N LYS A 148 -24.61 10.66 -20.51
CA LYS A 148 -23.38 11.49 -20.43
C LYS A 148 -23.13 12.21 -21.75
N CYS A 149 -24.13 12.91 -22.26
CA CYS A 149 -24.05 13.66 -23.49
C CYS A 149 -23.36 14.98 -23.23
N GLY A 150 -22.10 15.10 -23.61
CA GLY A 150 -21.44 16.38 -23.78
C GLY A 150 -21.03 17.08 -22.47
N LEU A 151 -20.61 16.35 -21.44
CA LEU A 151 -19.73 16.97 -20.45
C LEU A 151 -18.50 17.45 -21.22
N LYS A 152 -18.39 18.77 -21.42
CA LYS A 152 -17.14 19.34 -21.91
C LYS A 152 -16.06 18.88 -20.96
N GLU A 153 -15.05 18.24 -21.50
CA GLU A 153 -13.88 17.83 -20.78
C GLU A 153 -13.37 19.03 -19.99
N THR A 154 -13.20 18.84 -18.69
CA THR A 154 -12.69 19.89 -17.82
C THR A 154 -11.18 19.82 -17.84
N THR A 155 -10.54 20.95 -17.97
CA THR A 155 -9.10 21.09 -18.15
C THR A 155 -8.42 21.68 -16.91
N THR A 156 -9.00 21.47 -15.74
CA THR A 156 -8.44 22.00 -14.46
C THR A 156 -8.61 20.99 -13.35
N MET A 157 -7.52 20.72 -12.66
CA MET A 157 -7.53 20.05 -11.36
C MET A 157 -7.47 21.12 -10.25
N ALA A 158 -8.35 21.02 -9.27
CA ALA A 158 -8.32 21.86 -8.08
C ALA A 158 -7.96 21.00 -6.87
N ILE A 159 -6.95 21.43 -6.10
CA ILE A 159 -6.49 20.76 -4.89
C ILE A 159 -6.60 21.74 -3.74
N GLU A 160 -7.50 21.46 -2.80
CA GLU A 160 -7.67 22.22 -1.57
C GLU A 160 -6.93 21.50 -0.44
N ILE A 161 -6.14 22.26 0.33
CA ILE A 161 -5.46 21.79 1.53
C ILE A 161 -6.06 22.56 2.70
N PRO A 162 -6.99 21.96 3.46
CA PRO A 162 -7.60 22.62 4.59
C PRO A 162 -6.56 23.02 5.64
N VAL A 163 -6.81 24.10 6.37
CA VAL A 163 -5.97 24.67 7.43
C VAL A 163 -4.64 25.27 6.93
N ALA A 164 -3.99 24.67 5.97
CA ALA A 164 -2.67 25.10 5.47
C ALA A 164 -2.72 26.49 4.80
N LYS A 165 -1.67 27.29 4.99
CA LYS A 165 -1.47 28.62 4.35
C LYS A 165 -0.55 28.56 3.12
N GLY A 166 -0.07 27.39 2.80
CA GLY A 166 0.82 27.16 1.67
C GLY A 166 1.33 25.74 1.65
N VAL A 167 2.07 25.40 0.60
CA VAL A 167 2.63 24.07 0.40
C VAL A 167 3.84 24.12 -0.51
N ASP A 168 4.81 23.25 -0.29
CA ASP A 168 5.86 22.93 -1.25
C ASP A 168 5.36 21.80 -2.17
N ILE A 169 5.51 21.97 -3.49
CA ILE A 169 5.22 20.93 -4.47
C ILE A 169 6.47 20.59 -5.27
N TYR A 170 6.56 19.33 -5.70
CA TYR A 170 7.69 18.81 -6.47
C TYR A 170 7.17 18.26 -7.80
N ILE A 171 7.62 18.84 -8.90
CA ILE A 171 7.26 18.44 -10.27
C ILE A 171 8.35 17.49 -10.77
N ILE A 172 7.93 16.29 -11.16
CA ILE A 172 8.76 15.20 -11.65
C ILE A 172 8.36 14.91 -13.09
N GLU A 173 9.31 14.83 -14.01
CA GLU A 173 9.05 14.60 -15.43
C GLU A 173 9.73 13.30 -15.88
N GLY A 174 9.10 12.60 -16.80
CA GLY A 174 9.60 11.36 -17.37
C GLY A 174 8.93 11.03 -18.71
N LYS A 175 9.51 10.10 -19.45
CA LYS A 175 8.94 9.64 -20.73
C LYS A 175 7.77 8.69 -20.53
N THR A 176 7.85 7.87 -19.49
CA THR A 176 6.81 6.93 -19.08
C THR A 176 6.38 7.23 -17.65
N ILE A 177 5.22 6.74 -17.28
CA ILE A 177 4.76 6.84 -15.88
C ILE A 177 5.73 6.09 -14.95
N THR A 178 6.30 4.97 -15.40
CA THR A 178 7.34 4.24 -14.65
C THR A 178 8.57 5.11 -14.38
N ASP A 179 9.04 5.92 -15.34
CA ASP A 179 10.16 6.84 -15.12
C ASP A 179 9.87 7.87 -14.01
N ILE A 180 8.64 8.40 -14.00
CA ILE A 180 8.20 9.41 -13.03
C ILE A 180 8.10 8.80 -11.64
N VAL A 181 7.44 7.65 -11.52
CA VAL A 181 7.27 6.94 -10.25
C VAL A 181 8.62 6.47 -9.69
N SER A 182 9.52 5.98 -10.55
CA SER A 182 10.87 5.60 -10.15
C SER A 182 11.61 6.77 -9.50
N GLN A 183 11.53 7.96 -10.10
CA GLN A 183 12.13 9.17 -9.51
C GLN A 183 11.47 9.57 -8.19
N TYR A 184 10.14 9.44 -8.07
CA TYR A 184 9.42 9.69 -6.82
C TYR A 184 9.90 8.73 -5.71
N ASN A 185 10.01 7.43 -6.00
CA ASN A 185 10.49 6.45 -5.04
C ASN A 185 11.95 6.72 -4.60
N MET A 186 12.78 7.19 -5.54
CA MET A 186 14.16 7.59 -5.22
C MET A 186 14.26 8.79 -4.27
N LEU A 187 13.19 9.60 -4.10
CA LEU A 187 13.17 10.68 -3.10
C LEU A 187 13.37 10.19 -1.67
N SER A 188 12.84 9.01 -1.35
CA SER A 188 12.99 8.37 -0.04
C SER A 188 14.25 7.48 0.08
N GLY A 189 15.15 7.53 -0.90
CA GLY A 189 16.36 6.72 -0.94
C GLY A 189 16.27 5.47 -1.84
N GLY A 190 15.20 5.33 -2.60
CA GLY A 190 14.91 4.18 -3.47
C GLY A 190 13.83 3.27 -2.90
N GLY A 191 13.66 2.12 -3.54
CA GLY A 191 12.83 1.05 -2.99
C GLY A 191 13.54 0.30 -1.86
N CYS A 192 12.81 -0.55 -1.17
CA CYS A 192 13.33 -1.34 -0.05
C CYS A 192 14.17 -2.54 -0.50
N ASP A 193 15.06 -2.99 0.40
CA ASP A 193 15.73 -4.29 0.31
C ASP A 193 14.92 -5.33 1.06
N VAL A 194 14.74 -6.50 0.45
CA VAL A 194 13.96 -7.59 1.06
C VAL A 194 14.73 -8.90 1.01
N PRO A 195 14.63 -9.75 2.05
CA PRO A 195 15.22 -11.09 2.03
C PRO A 195 14.41 -12.03 1.13
N GLU A 196 15.05 -13.04 0.56
CA GLU A 196 14.38 -14.05 -0.27
C GLU A 196 13.27 -14.78 0.49
N TRP A 197 13.48 -15.09 1.76
CA TRP A 197 12.47 -15.74 2.60
C TRP A 197 11.21 -14.87 2.79
N GLY A 198 11.35 -13.54 2.84
CA GLY A 198 10.22 -12.60 2.91
C GLY A 198 9.33 -12.63 1.67
N LEU A 199 9.91 -13.00 0.53
CA LEU A 199 9.20 -13.18 -0.74
C LEU A 199 8.57 -14.57 -0.88
N GLY A 200 8.78 -15.46 0.08
CA GLY A 200 8.19 -16.79 0.15
C GLY A 200 6.72 -16.77 0.54
N VAL A 201 6.32 -17.74 1.35
CA VAL A 201 4.94 -17.92 1.82
C VAL A 201 4.85 -17.57 3.30
N LEU A 202 3.97 -16.63 3.63
CA LEU A 202 3.59 -16.28 4.99
C LEU A 202 2.24 -16.92 5.33
N TYR A 203 2.18 -17.69 6.41
CA TYR A 203 0.95 -18.20 6.99
C TYR A 203 0.73 -17.59 8.39
N ARG A 204 -0.37 -16.87 8.55
CA ARG A 204 -0.77 -16.33 9.86
C ARG A 204 -1.66 -17.32 10.59
N CYS A 205 -1.18 -17.77 11.74
CA CYS A 205 -1.81 -18.79 12.55
C CYS A 205 -3.11 -18.29 13.21
N TYR A 206 -3.97 -19.24 13.55
CA TYR A 206 -5.19 -18.96 14.32
C TYR A 206 -4.87 -18.19 15.60
N ALA A 207 -5.58 -17.07 15.81
CA ALA A 207 -5.31 -16.16 16.92
C ALA A 207 -5.45 -16.78 18.32
N LYS A 208 -6.10 -17.94 18.45
CA LYS A 208 -6.27 -18.65 19.71
C LYS A 208 -5.31 -19.82 19.91
N TYR A 209 -4.38 -20.08 19.00
CA TYR A 209 -3.38 -21.13 19.19
C TYR A 209 -2.49 -20.86 20.40
N THR A 210 -2.13 -21.94 21.07
CA THR A 210 -1.05 -22.00 22.07
C THR A 210 0.31 -22.18 21.37
N GLY A 211 1.39 -22.00 22.13
CA GLY A 211 2.73 -22.22 21.57
C GLY A 211 2.95 -23.64 21.02
N ASP A 212 2.37 -24.65 21.65
CA ASP A 212 2.46 -26.04 21.17
C ASP A 212 1.66 -26.24 19.87
N GLU A 213 0.47 -25.64 19.74
CA GLU A 213 -0.35 -25.71 18.51
C GLU A 213 0.31 -24.99 17.34
N VAL A 214 1.01 -23.88 17.58
CA VAL A 214 1.81 -23.21 16.53
C VAL A 214 2.94 -24.13 16.05
N VAL A 215 3.62 -24.83 16.97
CA VAL A 215 4.65 -25.82 16.60
C VAL A 215 4.07 -26.97 15.79
N GLU A 216 2.87 -27.48 16.15
CA GLU A 216 2.19 -28.53 15.38
C GLU A 216 1.80 -28.03 13.99
N MET A 217 1.37 -26.77 13.83
CA MET A 217 1.13 -26.16 12.52
C MET A 217 2.42 -26.10 11.69
N GLY A 218 3.54 -25.74 12.29
CA GLY A 218 4.85 -25.77 11.63
C GLY A 218 5.22 -27.18 11.15
N LYS A 219 5.00 -28.23 11.96
CA LYS A 219 5.20 -29.62 11.58
C LYS A 219 4.29 -30.02 10.41
N TYR A 220 3.01 -29.65 10.46
CA TYR A 220 2.04 -29.92 9.40
C TYR A 220 2.56 -29.48 8.03
N PHE A 221 3.05 -28.24 7.89
CA PHE A 221 3.59 -27.75 6.64
C PHE A 221 4.78 -28.58 6.13
N ARG A 222 5.70 -28.96 7.03
CA ARG A 222 6.88 -29.76 6.67
C ARG A 222 6.51 -31.20 6.29
N GLU A 223 5.64 -31.86 7.04
CA GLU A 223 5.18 -33.23 6.80
C GLU A 223 4.38 -33.36 5.51
N LYS A 224 3.61 -32.32 5.16
CA LYS A 224 2.78 -32.27 3.96
C LYS A 224 3.51 -31.73 2.72
N ASP A 225 4.79 -31.36 2.84
CA ASP A 225 5.57 -30.72 1.77
C ASP A 225 4.85 -29.46 1.19
N ILE A 226 4.16 -28.70 2.06
CA ILE A 226 3.52 -27.45 1.70
C ILE A 226 4.51 -26.32 1.94
N PRO A 227 4.87 -25.52 0.92
CA PRO A 227 5.75 -24.38 1.11
C PRO A 227 5.19 -23.37 2.12
N CYS A 228 5.99 -23.06 3.14
CA CYS A 228 5.73 -22.01 4.11
C CYS A 228 7.08 -21.57 4.70
N ASP A 229 7.40 -20.29 4.59
CA ASP A 229 8.69 -19.73 5.00
C ASP A 229 8.55 -18.93 6.30
N ILE A 230 7.39 -18.32 6.52
CA ILE A 230 7.12 -17.45 7.67
C ILE A 230 5.85 -17.91 8.38
N LEU A 231 5.91 -18.01 9.71
CA LEU A 231 4.73 -18.18 10.56
C LEU A 231 4.42 -16.88 11.30
N GLY A 232 3.22 -16.36 11.07
CA GLY A 232 2.70 -15.17 11.73
C GLY A 232 1.89 -15.53 12.97
N LEU A 233 2.16 -14.88 14.10
CA LEU A 233 1.36 -14.99 15.32
C LEU A 233 0.45 -13.77 15.43
N GLU A 234 -0.82 -14.04 15.62
CA GLU A 234 -1.89 -13.03 15.72
C GLU A 234 -2.07 -12.55 17.19
N PRO A 235 -2.96 -11.59 17.49
CA PRO A 235 -3.03 -10.87 18.78
C PRO A 235 -2.81 -11.72 20.04
N GLY A 236 -3.23 -12.97 20.00
CA GLY A 236 -3.18 -13.87 21.16
C GLY A 236 -1.79 -14.31 21.62
N TRP A 237 -0.71 -13.90 20.99
CA TRP A 237 0.62 -14.12 21.54
C TRP A 237 0.89 -13.22 22.75
N GLN A 238 0.18 -12.07 22.86
CA GLN A 238 0.34 -11.07 23.91
C GLN A 238 -0.58 -11.30 25.11
N SER A 239 -0.12 -10.90 26.28
CA SER A 239 -0.90 -10.91 27.51
C SER A 239 -2.04 -9.88 27.54
N SER A 240 -1.92 -8.80 26.78
CA SER A 240 -2.98 -7.86 26.45
C SER A 240 -2.78 -7.41 25.00
N SER A 241 -3.86 -7.42 24.19
CA SER A 241 -3.80 -7.15 22.77
C SER A 241 -4.46 -5.83 22.38
N TYR A 242 -5.51 -5.42 23.09
CA TYR A 242 -6.25 -4.17 22.88
C TYR A 242 -6.37 -3.43 24.23
N SER A 243 -5.44 -2.56 24.58
CA SER A 243 -4.15 -2.19 23.92
C SER A 243 -3.03 -3.20 24.14
N CYS A 244 -1.87 -2.99 23.44
CA CYS A 244 -0.77 -3.94 23.43
C CYS A 244 0.14 -3.88 24.67
N SER A 245 0.42 -5.03 25.25
CA SER A 245 1.41 -5.17 26.35
C SER A 245 2.84 -5.41 25.86
N TYR A 246 3.03 -5.95 24.65
CA TYR A 246 4.29 -6.45 24.10
C TYR A 246 4.99 -7.48 24.99
N LEU A 247 4.19 -8.24 25.73
CA LEU A 247 4.63 -9.33 26.58
C LEU A 247 3.95 -10.64 26.17
N TRP A 248 4.70 -11.72 26.12
CA TRP A 248 4.15 -13.04 25.86
C TRP A 248 3.08 -13.43 26.89
N ASP A 249 1.96 -13.94 26.40
CA ASP A 249 0.91 -14.51 27.24
C ASP A 249 1.43 -15.78 27.93
N LYS A 250 1.41 -15.80 29.26
CA LYS A 250 2.00 -16.89 30.06
C LYS A 250 1.13 -18.15 30.09
N GLU A 251 -0.17 -18.04 29.80
CA GLU A 251 -1.06 -19.21 29.78
C GLU A 251 -0.98 -19.91 28.42
N ARG A 252 -0.93 -19.13 27.33
CA ARG A 252 -0.91 -19.67 25.98
C ARG A 252 0.50 -19.99 25.51
N PHE A 253 1.47 -19.21 25.91
CA PHE A 253 2.89 -19.36 25.56
C PHE A 253 3.78 -19.49 26.80
N PRO A 254 3.52 -20.47 27.73
CA PRO A 254 4.28 -20.58 28.97
C PRO A 254 5.77 -20.82 28.74
N LYS A 255 6.11 -21.37 27.58
CA LYS A 255 7.48 -21.69 27.14
C LYS A 255 7.82 -21.01 25.83
N TYR A 256 7.48 -19.73 25.67
CA TYR A 256 7.64 -19.01 24.40
C TYR A 256 9.06 -19.12 23.81
N LYS A 257 10.13 -19.14 24.63
CA LYS A 257 11.50 -19.31 24.16
C LYS A 257 11.74 -20.67 23.50
N GLU A 258 11.18 -21.74 24.07
CA GLU A 258 11.25 -23.09 23.47
C GLU A 258 10.40 -23.16 22.19
N THR A 259 9.24 -22.52 22.16
CA THR A 259 8.38 -22.42 20.97
C THR A 259 9.12 -21.75 19.83
N VAL A 260 9.70 -20.55 20.07
CA VAL A 260 10.48 -19.82 19.08
C VAL A 260 11.66 -20.66 18.59
N SER A 261 12.46 -21.26 19.51
CA SER A 261 13.62 -22.10 19.13
C SER A 261 13.22 -23.25 18.20
N LYS A 262 12.12 -23.97 18.52
CA LYS A 262 11.63 -25.08 17.69
C LYS A 262 11.21 -24.64 16.29
N LEU A 263 10.56 -23.46 16.16
CA LEU A 263 10.16 -22.91 14.87
C LEU A 263 11.38 -22.52 14.03
N LEU A 264 12.37 -21.86 14.64
CA LEU A 264 13.64 -21.52 13.99
C LEU A 264 14.41 -22.78 13.56
N GLU A 265 14.47 -23.83 14.42
CA GLU A 265 15.09 -25.12 14.09
C GLU A 265 14.42 -25.83 12.91
N MET A 266 13.10 -25.62 12.72
CA MET A 266 12.37 -26.09 11.53
C MET A 266 12.57 -25.20 10.30
N GLY A 267 13.33 -24.12 10.40
CA GLY A 267 13.65 -23.19 9.32
C GLY A 267 12.54 -22.19 9.01
N TYR A 268 11.72 -21.83 9.99
CA TYR A 268 10.75 -20.76 9.86
C TYR A 268 11.32 -19.42 10.32
N HIS A 269 10.88 -18.35 9.67
CA HIS A 269 10.90 -17.00 10.18
C HIS A 269 9.63 -16.70 10.96
N ILE A 270 9.68 -15.78 11.91
CA ILE A 270 8.54 -15.52 12.81
C ILE A 270 8.15 -14.05 12.71
N ASN A 271 6.86 -13.81 12.50
CA ASN A 271 6.28 -12.49 12.38
C ASN A 271 5.20 -12.32 13.47
N LEU A 272 5.24 -11.21 14.23
CA LEU A 272 4.31 -10.95 15.32
C LEU A 272 3.34 -9.82 14.95
N TRP A 273 2.06 -10.05 15.23
CA TRP A 273 1.05 -9.01 15.17
C TRP A 273 1.17 -8.07 16.37
N GLU A 274 1.04 -6.78 16.12
CA GLU A 274 0.92 -5.76 17.14
C GLU A 274 0.30 -4.48 16.57
N HIS A 275 -0.08 -3.57 17.46
CA HIS A 275 -0.34 -2.16 17.15
C HIS A 275 0.35 -1.25 18.15
N ALA A 276 0.41 0.04 17.85
CA ALA A 276 1.25 0.99 18.60
C ALA A 276 0.65 1.48 19.92
N PHE A 277 -0.66 1.25 20.21
CA PHE A 277 -1.29 1.75 21.44
C PHE A 277 -0.84 0.93 22.64
N ILE A 278 -0.19 1.58 23.62
CA ILE A 278 0.55 0.93 24.70
C ILE A 278 -0.32 0.76 25.93
N ASN A 279 -0.54 -0.50 26.34
CA ASN A 279 -1.30 -0.83 27.52
C ASN A 279 -0.54 -0.48 28.81
N SER A 280 -1.27 -0.11 29.87
CA SER A 280 -0.68 0.22 31.19
C SER A 280 0.10 -0.92 31.84
N THR A 281 -0.09 -2.16 31.40
CA THR A 281 0.70 -3.33 31.87
C THR A 281 2.01 -3.51 31.10
N SER A 282 2.24 -2.73 30.05
CA SER A 282 3.48 -2.80 29.28
C SER A 282 4.67 -2.24 30.07
N PRO A 283 5.86 -2.90 29.98
CA PRO A 283 7.06 -2.41 30.65
C PRO A 283 7.53 -1.01 30.22
N ILE A 284 7.08 -0.55 29.05
CA ILE A 284 7.48 0.75 28.50
C ILE A 284 6.45 1.85 28.77
N TYR A 285 5.30 1.54 29.39
CA TYR A 285 4.20 2.47 29.58
C TYR A 285 4.63 3.75 30.30
N GLU A 286 5.24 3.62 31.49
CA GLU A 286 5.65 4.79 32.30
C GLU A 286 6.71 5.65 31.59
N ALA A 287 7.66 5.02 30.90
CA ALA A 287 8.70 5.72 30.17
C ALA A 287 8.17 6.45 28.92
N MET A 288 7.08 5.94 28.33
CA MET A 288 6.47 6.47 27.12
C MET A 288 5.46 7.58 27.41
N HIS A 289 4.96 7.67 28.64
CA HIS A 289 3.85 8.56 28.99
C HIS A 289 4.09 10.02 28.57
N ASP A 290 5.25 10.57 28.85
CA ASP A 290 5.60 11.96 28.50
C ASP A 290 5.89 12.18 26.99
N TYR A 291 5.97 11.09 26.24
CA TYR A 291 6.19 11.07 24.77
C TYR A 291 4.97 10.53 24.03
N SER A 292 3.78 10.76 24.56
CA SER A 292 2.52 10.29 23.98
C SER A 292 1.56 11.43 23.76
N GLY A 293 0.63 11.26 22.80
CA GLY A 293 -0.49 12.18 22.59
C GLY A 293 -1.42 12.22 23.79
N ASP A 294 -2.23 13.26 23.88
CA ASP A 294 -3.13 13.56 25.01
C ASP A 294 -4.47 12.77 24.94
N TYR A 295 -4.53 11.70 24.15
CA TYR A 295 -5.68 10.82 23.98
C TYR A 295 -5.32 9.35 24.23
N GLU A 296 -6.31 8.52 24.52
CA GLU A 296 -6.14 7.08 24.71
C GLU A 296 -7.02 6.30 23.74
N VAL A 297 -6.48 5.20 23.20
CA VAL A 297 -7.22 4.22 22.37
C VAL A 297 -7.19 2.87 23.09
N TRP A 298 -8.36 2.27 23.33
CA TRP A 298 -8.48 1.04 24.13
C TRP A 298 -7.76 1.12 25.48
N GLN A 299 -7.84 2.26 26.15
CA GLN A 299 -7.14 2.54 27.41
C GLN A 299 -5.59 2.45 27.29
N GLY A 300 -5.07 2.59 26.11
CA GLY A 300 -3.64 2.65 25.80
C GLY A 300 -3.20 4.01 25.35
N ILE A 301 -2.00 4.43 25.75
CA ILE A 301 -1.39 5.68 25.30
C ILE A 301 -0.91 5.57 23.86
N ILE A 302 -0.90 6.69 23.14
CA ILE A 302 -0.52 6.77 21.73
C ILE A 302 0.90 7.35 21.65
N PRO A 303 1.95 6.55 21.37
CA PRO A 303 3.31 7.06 21.32
C PRO A 303 3.49 8.06 20.18
N ASP A 304 4.19 9.15 20.47
CA ASP A 304 4.60 10.14 19.46
C ASP A 304 5.91 9.71 18.78
N PHE A 305 5.80 8.86 17.78
CA PHE A 305 6.97 8.38 17.03
C PHE A 305 7.66 9.44 16.16
N ALA A 306 7.18 10.67 16.15
CA ALA A 306 7.92 11.81 15.62
C ALA A 306 9.03 12.30 16.57
N LYS A 307 9.03 11.81 17.82
CA LYS A 307 10.07 12.06 18.82
C LYS A 307 11.09 10.92 18.83
N ASP A 308 12.37 11.25 18.76
CA ASP A 308 13.44 10.24 18.82
C ASP A 308 13.42 9.45 20.14
N GLU A 309 13.04 10.09 21.25
CA GLU A 309 12.93 9.46 22.57
C GLU A 309 11.86 8.36 22.57
N ALA A 310 10.69 8.62 21.98
CA ALA A 310 9.62 7.61 21.87
C ALA A 310 10.08 6.42 21.02
N GLN A 311 10.72 6.70 19.88
CA GLN A 311 11.29 5.65 19.04
C GLN A 311 12.33 4.81 19.79
N GLU A 312 13.24 5.45 20.56
CA GLU A 312 14.28 4.73 21.32
C GLU A 312 13.69 3.82 22.39
N ILE A 313 12.70 4.32 23.16
CA ILE A 313 12.03 3.52 24.21
C ILE A 313 11.37 2.28 23.59
N PHE A 314 10.60 2.49 22.51
CA PHE A 314 9.88 1.42 21.83
C PHE A 314 10.83 0.41 21.17
N ALA A 315 11.76 0.91 20.37
CA ALA A 315 12.72 0.10 19.63
C ALA A 315 13.62 -0.72 20.57
N LYS A 316 14.08 -0.16 21.69
CA LYS A 316 14.90 -0.87 22.67
C LYS A 316 14.16 -2.08 23.24
N HIS A 317 12.90 -1.91 23.67
CA HIS A 317 12.11 -3.01 24.20
C HIS A 317 11.91 -4.12 23.16
N HIS A 318 11.51 -3.75 21.94
CA HIS A 318 11.31 -4.70 20.84
C HIS A 318 12.59 -5.44 20.48
N LYS A 319 13.72 -4.73 20.43
CA LYS A 319 15.01 -5.35 20.19
C LYS A 319 15.36 -6.38 21.25
N GLU A 320 15.37 -5.98 22.50
CA GLU A 320 15.85 -6.82 23.61
C GLU A 320 14.91 -7.99 23.93
N TYR A 321 13.60 -7.81 23.76
CA TYR A 321 12.59 -8.78 24.18
C TYR A 321 12.05 -9.66 23.06
N LEU A 322 12.06 -9.18 21.81
CA LEU A 322 11.49 -9.88 20.65
C LEU A 322 12.57 -10.18 19.58
N VAL A 323 13.26 -9.18 19.04
CA VAL A 323 14.21 -9.37 17.94
C VAL A 323 15.41 -10.24 18.36
N ASP A 324 15.98 -9.98 19.53
CA ASP A 324 17.12 -10.78 20.05
C ASP A 324 16.70 -12.23 20.42
N LEU A 325 15.39 -12.52 20.50
CA LEU A 325 14.84 -13.87 20.64
C LEU A 325 14.77 -14.62 19.30
N GLY A 326 14.79 -13.92 18.18
CA GLY A 326 14.69 -14.49 16.83
C GLY A 326 13.38 -14.13 16.10
N ILE A 327 12.73 -13.02 16.47
CA ILE A 327 11.58 -12.49 15.71
C ILE A 327 12.13 -11.65 14.56
N ASP A 328 11.72 -11.98 13.33
CA ASP A 328 12.25 -11.39 12.09
C ASP A 328 11.31 -10.39 11.44
N GLY A 329 10.06 -10.30 11.89
CA GLY A 329 9.08 -9.42 11.28
C GLY A 329 7.90 -9.09 12.18
N PHE A 330 7.13 -8.10 11.74
CA PHE A 330 5.97 -7.61 12.46
C PHE A 330 4.81 -7.32 11.50
N LYS A 331 3.59 -7.53 11.97
CA LYS A 331 2.36 -7.03 11.36
C LYS A 331 1.90 -5.84 12.18
N LEU A 332 2.08 -4.63 11.63
CA LEU A 332 1.75 -3.36 12.27
C LEU A 332 0.30 -3.00 11.94
N ASP A 333 -0.58 -3.27 12.88
CA ASP A 333 -2.03 -3.10 12.72
C ASP A 333 -2.53 -1.78 13.32
N GLU A 334 -3.80 -1.46 13.11
CA GLU A 334 -4.58 -0.39 13.73
C GLU A 334 -3.99 1.04 13.59
N CYS A 335 -3.05 1.25 12.69
CA CYS A 335 -2.46 2.56 12.42
C CYS A 335 -3.14 3.31 11.25
N ASP A 336 -4.18 2.73 10.65
CA ASP A 336 -4.93 3.24 9.52
C ASP A 336 -6.35 3.73 9.88
N SER A 337 -6.72 3.68 11.14
CA SER A 337 -8.01 4.20 11.61
C SER A 337 -8.03 5.72 11.59
N SER A 338 -9.20 6.29 11.43
CA SER A 338 -9.42 7.73 11.40
C SER A 338 -10.45 8.15 12.44
N ASP A 339 -10.70 9.46 12.52
CA ASP A 339 -11.70 10.07 13.39
C ASP A 339 -13.16 9.65 13.12
N PHE A 340 -13.39 8.86 12.07
CA PHE A 340 -14.73 8.29 11.80
C PHE A 340 -15.08 7.06 12.62
N VAL A 341 -14.07 6.37 13.10
CA VAL A 341 -14.23 5.13 13.84
C VAL A 341 -13.97 5.44 15.31
N SER A 342 -15.02 5.63 16.10
CA SER A 342 -14.90 5.77 17.55
C SER A 342 -14.26 4.52 18.13
N ASP A 343 -13.60 4.61 19.24
CA ASP A 343 -12.92 3.54 20.00
C ASP A 343 -11.67 2.91 19.36
N TRP A 344 -11.47 3.07 18.04
CA TRP A 344 -10.32 2.48 17.32
C TRP A 344 -9.25 3.51 16.93
N SER A 345 -9.54 4.78 17.15
CA SER A 345 -8.68 5.88 16.73
C SER A 345 -8.78 7.06 17.69
N PHE A 346 -7.98 8.06 17.42
CA PHE A 346 -7.96 9.33 18.14
C PHE A 346 -8.49 10.46 17.26
N PRO A 347 -9.07 11.53 17.84
CA PRO A 347 -9.60 12.64 17.07
C PRO A 347 -8.49 13.50 16.44
N ASN A 348 -8.83 14.22 15.35
CA ASN A 348 -7.91 15.14 14.69
C ASN A 348 -7.39 16.28 15.58
N CYS A 349 -8.06 16.56 16.69
CA CYS A 349 -7.64 17.57 17.67
C CYS A 349 -6.70 17.04 18.76
N THR A 350 -6.28 15.77 18.69
CA THR A 350 -5.27 15.23 19.60
C THR A 350 -3.97 16.01 19.45
N GLU A 351 -3.34 16.39 20.57
CA GLU A 351 -2.07 17.10 20.60
C GLU A 351 -0.93 16.14 20.93
N PHE A 352 0.13 16.21 20.14
CA PHE A 352 1.34 15.39 20.32
C PHE A 352 2.53 16.24 20.77
N PRO A 353 3.45 15.73 21.60
CA PRO A 353 4.65 16.43 22.04
C PRO A 353 5.56 16.95 20.92
N SER A 354 5.49 16.38 19.73
CA SER A 354 6.19 16.86 18.53
C SER A 354 5.61 18.14 17.94
N GLY A 355 4.41 18.53 18.37
CA GLY A 355 3.65 19.64 17.81
C GLY A 355 2.73 19.24 16.66
N MET A 356 2.64 17.95 16.32
CA MET A 356 1.62 17.44 15.42
C MET A 356 0.24 17.49 16.07
N ASP A 357 -0.78 17.78 15.28
CA ASP A 357 -2.16 17.46 15.63
C ASP A 357 -2.54 16.07 15.14
N GLY A 358 -3.73 15.57 15.53
CA GLY A 358 -4.18 14.25 15.19
C GLY A 358 -4.33 14.02 13.68
N GLU A 359 -4.74 15.02 12.89
CA GLU A 359 -4.83 14.92 11.43
C GLU A 359 -3.46 14.66 10.78
N GLN A 360 -2.45 15.44 11.17
CA GLN A 360 -1.08 15.26 10.68
C GLN A 360 -0.51 13.92 11.11
N TYR A 361 -0.81 13.51 12.36
CA TYR A 361 -0.32 12.25 12.88
C TYR A 361 -0.95 11.05 12.17
N HIS A 362 -2.25 11.04 11.87
CA HIS A 362 -2.90 10.00 11.05
C HIS A 362 -2.20 9.80 9.71
N SER A 363 -1.88 10.90 9.01
CA SER A 363 -1.23 10.83 7.71
C SER A 363 0.20 10.27 7.77
N MET A 364 0.87 10.35 8.92
CA MET A 364 2.27 9.97 9.09
C MET A 364 2.46 8.74 9.98
N PHE A 365 1.44 8.29 10.68
CA PHE A 365 1.54 7.28 11.73
C PHE A 365 2.18 5.98 11.24
N GLY A 366 1.70 5.40 10.14
CA GLY A 366 2.27 4.18 9.60
C GLY A 366 3.75 4.31 9.23
N VAL A 367 4.15 5.41 8.61
CA VAL A 367 5.56 5.65 8.24
C VAL A 367 6.45 5.79 9.47
N LEU A 368 6.01 6.54 10.47
CA LEU A 368 6.75 6.72 11.73
C LEU A 368 6.83 5.41 12.53
N TYR A 369 5.79 4.60 12.48
CA TYR A 369 5.78 3.28 13.10
C TYR A 369 6.76 2.33 12.40
N MET A 370 6.73 2.26 11.06
CA MET A 370 7.73 1.50 10.29
C MET A 370 9.16 1.92 10.63
N GLN A 371 9.44 3.23 10.72
CA GLN A 371 10.75 3.76 11.12
C GLN A 371 11.19 3.23 12.48
N THR A 372 10.25 3.21 13.43
CA THR A 372 10.50 2.76 14.82
C THR A 372 10.83 1.26 14.87
N ILE A 373 10.09 0.44 14.12
CA ILE A 373 10.34 -1.01 14.02
C ILE A 373 11.65 -1.30 13.28
N MET A 374 11.97 -0.57 12.21
CA MET A 374 13.27 -0.71 11.54
C MET A 374 14.45 -0.38 12.49
N LYS A 375 14.27 0.56 13.42
CA LYS A 375 15.24 0.85 14.46
C LYS A 375 15.42 -0.31 15.44
N ALA A 376 14.35 -1.04 15.77
CA ALA A 376 14.40 -2.24 16.59
C ALA A 376 15.09 -3.41 15.87
N LEU A 377 14.78 -3.61 14.60
CA LEU A 377 15.36 -4.67 13.76
C LEU A 377 16.85 -4.42 13.45
N GLY A 378 17.28 -3.14 13.37
CA GLY A 378 18.65 -2.79 13.02
C GLY A 378 19.04 -3.28 11.62
N ASP A 379 20.07 -4.11 11.52
CA ASP A 379 20.54 -4.69 10.25
C ASP A 379 19.85 -6.03 9.89
N ASN A 380 18.92 -6.52 10.73
CA ASN A 380 18.20 -7.75 10.44
C ASN A 380 17.25 -7.52 9.25
N PRO A 381 17.35 -8.33 8.20
CA PRO A 381 16.47 -8.19 7.04
C PRO A 381 15.05 -8.60 7.39
N THR A 382 14.07 -7.92 6.81
CA THR A 382 12.64 -8.23 6.98
C THR A 382 11.85 -7.98 5.69
N LEU A 383 10.70 -8.61 5.57
CA LEU A 383 9.54 -8.13 4.83
C LEU A 383 8.34 -8.30 5.75
N SER A 384 7.91 -7.21 6.32
CA SER A 384 6.85 -7.11 7.32
C SER A 384 5.55 -6.59 6.70
N GLU A 385 4.48 -6.51 7.49
CA GLU A 385 3.20 -5.97 7.05
C GLU A 385 2.85 -4.70 7.83
N VAL A 386 2.07 -3.82 7.18
CA VAL A 386 1.55 -2.59 7.80
C VAL A 386 0.16 -2.25 7.27
N ARG A 387 -0.70 -1.67 8.12
CA ARG A 387 -2.04 -1.22 7.73
C ARG A 387 -2.06 0.17 7.10
N ASN A 388 -1.07 1.00 7.37
CA ASN A 388 -0.96 2.36 6.85
C ASN A 388 0.44 2.59 6.31
N ALA A 389 0.51 3.16 5.10
CA ALA A 389 1.70 3.77 4.56
C ALA A 389 1.33 5.15 4.04
N GLY A 390 2.29 6.06 4.05
CA GLY A 390 2.09 7.44 3.59
C GLY A 390 3.07 7.80 2.48
N ALA A 391 3.20 9.09 2.26
CA ALA A 391 4.18 9.61 1.32
C ALA A 391 5.61 9.21 1.71
N LEU A 392 6.45 8.93 0.70
CA LEU A 392 7.88 8.65 0.85
C LEU A 392 8.17 7.35 1.63
N SER A 393 7.30 6.34 1.54
CA SER A 393 7.43 5.06 2.25
C SER A 393 8.18 3.97 1.48
N ALA A 394 8.57 4.19 0.22
CA ALA A 394 9.11 3.18 -0.68
C ALA A 394 10.36 2.44 -0.16
N SER A 395 11.17 3.08 0.68
CA SER A 395 12.40 2.50 1.24
C SER A 395 12.18 1.53 2.42
N TYR A 396 10.96 1.44 2.95
CA TYR A 396 10.65 0.55 4.06
C TYR A 396 10.17 -0.82 3.55
N PRO A 397 10.72 -1.94 4.06
CA PRO A 397 10.34 -3.29 3.64
C PRO A 397 9.04 -3.74 4.33
N PHE A 398 7.96 -3.03 4.06
CA PHE A 398 6.63 -3.32 4.58
C PHE A 398 5.62 -3.38 3.45
N VAL A 399 4.78 -4.40 3.49
CA VAL A 399 3.71 -4.62 2.54
C VAL A 399 2.39 -4.18 3.18
N LEU A 400 1.62 -3.40 2.46
CA LEU A 400 0.27 -3.03 2.88
C LEU A 400 -0.68 -4.22 2.70
N TYR A 401 -1.56 -4.41 3.66
CA TYR A 401 -2.66 -5.38 3.64
C TYR A 401 -3.95 -4.71 4.14
N SER A 402 -5.09 -5.37 3.98
CA SER A 402 -6.39 -4.83 4.38
C SER A 402 -7.29 -5.93 4.95
N ASP A 403 -8.21 -5.57 5.86
CA ASP A 403 -9.29 -6.44 6.29
C ASP A 403 -10.50 -6.40 5.36
N LEU A 404 -10.57 -5.46 4.44
CA LEU A 404 -11.50 -5.54 3.31
C LEU A 404 -11.18 -6.78 2.48
N TYR A 405 -12.21 -7.51 2.04
CA TYR A 405 -12.02 -8.84 1.45
C TYR A 405 -12.73 -9.03 0.10
N ASP A 406 -12.93 -7.95 -0.63
CA ASP A 406 -13.43 -8.04 -1.99
C ASP A 406 -12.29 -8.41 -2.95
N HIS A 407 -12.48 -9.44 -3.79
CA HIS A 407 -11.41 -9.94 -4.66
C HIS A 407 -11.10 -8.97 -5.81
N GLU A 408 -12.11 -8.26 -6.34
CA GLU A 408 -11.91 -7.26 -7.39
C GLU A 408 -11.16 -6.05 -6.84
N ASP A 409 -11.46 -5.62 -5.61
CA ASP A 409 -10.72 -4.56 -4.92
C ASP A 409 -9.26 -4.95 -4.70
N PHE A 410 -8.99 -6.20 -4.32
CA PHE A 410 -7.62 -6.68 -4.18
C PHE A 410 -6.84 -6.66 -5.49
N ILE A 411 -7.46 -7.08 -6.59
CA ILE A 411 -6.85 -7.01 -7.92
C ILE A 411 -6.58 -5.56 -8.30
N ARG A 412 -7.54 -4.66 -8.10
CA ARG A 412 -7.37 -3.23 -8.38
C ARG A 412 -6.27 -2.61 -7.53
N GLY A 413 -6.16 -3.01 -6.25
CA GLY A 413 -5.05 -2.63 -5.39
C GLY A 413 -3.69 -3.03 -5.95
N MET A 414 -3.56 -4.25 -6.51
CA MET A 414 -2.35 -4.71 -7.19
C MET A 414 -1.99 -3.84 -8.40
N VAL A 415 -3.00 -3.41 -9.16
CA VAL A 415 -2.77 -2.60 -10.36
C VAL A 415 -2.30 -1.19 -9.99
N ASN A 416 -2.89 -0.56 -8.95
CA ASN A 416 -2.64 0.87 -8.69
C ASN A 416 -1.60 1.17 -7.62
N SER A 417 -1.27 0.25 -6.72
CA SER A 417 -0.34 0.51 -5.61
C SER A 417 1.03 1.02 -6.07
N GLY A 418 1.52 0.49 -7.19
CA GLY A 418 2.80 0.87 -7.78
C GLY A 418 2.92 2.35 -8.16
N PHE A 419 1.83 3.06 -8.41
CA PHE A 419 1.87 4.50 -8.75
C PHE A 419 2.41 5.38 -7.63
N SER A 420 2.31 4.96 -6.38
CA SER A 420 2.63 5.82 -5.22
C SER A 420 3.75 5.27 -4.32
N GLY A 421 4.51 4.29 -4.81
CA GLY A 421 5.61 3.69 -4.05
C GLY A 421 5.14 2.83 -2.89
N ILE A 422 3.94 2.26 -2.99
CA ILE A 422 3.34 1.38 -2.01
C ILE A 422 3.47 -0.07 -2.48
N LEU A 423 3.90 -0.93 -1.58
CA LEU A 423 3.83 -2.37 -1.78
C LEU A 423 2.48 -2.87 -1.25
N TRP A 424 1.74 -3.59 -2.05
CA TRP A 424 0.42 -4.12 -1.71
C TRP A 424 0.36 -5.62 -1.92
N THR A 425 -0.33 -6.33 -1.02
CA THR A 425 -0.63 -7.75 -1.18
C THR A 425 -2.11 -8.03 -0.97
N PRO A 426 -2.77 -8.80 -1.86
CA PRO A 426 -3.99 -9.49 -1.53
C PRO A 426 -3.69 -10.58 -0.50
N GLU A 427 -4.72 -11.11 0.14
CA GLU A 427 -4.59 -12.23 1.06
C GLU A 427 -5.55 -13.36 0.74
N LEU A 428 -5.15 -14.58 1.08
CA LEU A 428 -6.06 -15.69 1.22
C LEU A 428 -6.46 -15.81 2.69
N ARG A 429 -7.75 -15.73 2.99
CA ARG A 429 -8.28 -15.84 4.34
C ARG A 429 -9.34 -16.96 4.38
N ASP A 430 -10.60 -16.60 4.38
CA ASP A 430 -11.72 -17.51 4.16
C ASP A 430 -12.10 -17.53 2.66
N ALA A 431 -12.91 -18.48 2.27
CA ALA A 431 -13.45 -18.55 0.94
C ALA A 431 -14.85 -19.16 0.97
N LYS A 432 -15.67 -18.82 -0.02
CA LYS A 432 -17.05 -19.32 -0.11
C LYS A 432 -17.16 -20.66 -0.84
N SER A 433 -16.10 -21.07 -1.53
CA SER A 433 -16.05 -22.31 -2.30
C SER A 433 -14.61 -22.66 -2.64
N LYS A 434 -14.37 -23.91 -3.09
CA LYS A 434 -13.06 -24.32 -3.63
C LYS A 434 -12.58 -23.39 -4.74
N LYS A 435 -13.45 -23.02 -5.69
CA LYS A 435 -13.11 -22.10 -6.78
C LYS A 435 -12.67 -20.73 -6.26
N ASP A 436 -13.39 -20.19 -5.28
CA ASP A 436 -13.04 -18.90 -4.66
C ASP A 436 -11.66 -18.96 -3.96
N LEU A 437 -11.41 -20.02 -3.19
CA LEU A 437 -10.12 -20.23 -2.53
C LEU A 437 -8.98 -20.30 -3.56
N ILE A 438 -9.11 -21.11 -4.59
CA ILE A 438 -8.07 -21.29 -5.60
C ILE A 438 -7.82 -19.97 -6.37
N ARG A 439 -8.87 -19.23 -6.78
CA ARG A 439 -8.73 -17.95 -7.49
C ARG A 439 -8.02 -16.89 -6.63
N ARG A 440 -8.36 -16.80 -5.35
CA ARG A 440 -7.68 -15.89 -4.40
C ARG A 440 -6.23 -16.30 -4.18
N LEU A 441 -5.95 -17.59 -4.00
CA LEU A 441 -4.59 -18.08 -3.86
C LEU A 441 -3.75 -17.82 -5.12
N GLN A 442 -4.33 -18.01 -6.32
CA GLN A 442 -3.66 -17.67 -7.58
C GLN A 442 -3.23 -16.19 -7.61
N SER A 443 -4.12 -15.26 -7.23
CA SER A 443 -3.77 -13.82 -7.13
C SER A 443 -2.66 -13.57 -6.10
N THR A 444 -2.73 -14.25 -4.96
CA THR A 444 -1.75 -14.11 -3.87
C THR A 444 -0.38 -14.65 -4.27
N VAL A 445 -0.32 -15.75 -5.04
CA VAL A 445 0.93 -16.32 -5.57
C VAL A 445 1.66 -15.35 -6.49
N PHE A 446 0.95 -14.58 -7.32
CA PHE A 446 1.49 -13.57 -8.23
C PHE A 446 1.42 -12.15 -7.64
N SER A 447 1.70 -12.00 -6.35
CA SER A 447 1.75 -10.73 -5.64
C SER A 447 3.13 -10.47 -5.04
N VAL A 448 3.29 -9.31 -4.39
CA VAL A 448 4.55 -8.94 -3.70
C VAL A 448 4.88 -9.92 -2.58
N GLN A 449 3.89 -10.27 -1.74
CA GLN A 449 4.03 -11.24 -0.65
C GLN A 449 2.93 -12.30 -0.78
N CYS A 450 3.25 -13.57 -0.58
CA CYS A 450 2.26 -14.64 -0.62
C CYS A 450 1.66 -14.81 0.79
N LEU A 451 0.61 -14.04 1.08
CA LEU A 451 -0.02 -13.95 2.40
C LEU A 451 -1.24 -14.87 2.51
N ILE A 452 -1.18 -15.82 3.44
CA ILE A 452 -2.32 -16.63 3.88
C ILE A 452 -2.67 -16.22 5.30
N ASN A 453 -3.79 -15.51 5.47
CA ASN A 453 -4.18 -14.90 6.73
C ASN A 453 -5.29 -15.71 7.41
N ALA A 454 -4.93 -16.83 8.05
CA ALA A 454 -5.86 -17.74 8.70
C ALA A 454 -6.11 -17.41 10.19
N TRP A 455 -6.00 -16.15 10.59
CA TRP A 455 -6.02 -15.71 11.99
C TRP A 455 -7.28 -16.11 12.77
N TYR A 456 -8.40 -16.36 12.10
CA TYR A 456 -9.64 -16.85 12.74
C TYR A 456 -10.05 -18.26 12.27
N CYS A 457 -9.21 -18.94 11.49
CA CYS A 457 -9.45 -20.28 11.01
C CYS A 457 -8.74 -21.28 11.92
N GLU A 458 -9.49 -22.09 12.68
CA GLU A 458 -8.93 -23.14 13.56
C GLU A 458 -8.11 -24.19 12.78
N LYS A 459 -8.41 -24.37 11.48
CA LYS A 459 -7.70 -25.26 10.57
C LYS A 459 -7.29 -24.48 9.32
N ALA A 460 -6.31 -25.00 8.60
CA ALA A 460 -5.91 -24.42 7.33
C ALA A 460 -7.12 -24.32 6.37
N PRO A 461 -7.36 -23.15 5.72
CA PRO A 461 -8.59 -22.87 4.96
C PRO A 461 -8.91 -23.91 3.86
N TRP A 462 -7.89 -24.51 3.24
CA TRP A 462 -8.06 -25.50 2.19
C TRP A 462 -8.58 -26.87 2.65
N LEU A 463 -8.49 -27.17 3.95
CA LEU A 463 -9.00 -28.42 4.50
C LEU A 463 -10.53 -28.47 4.49
N GLU A 464 -11.20 -27.32 4.47
CA GLU A 464 -12.66 -27.23 4.35
C GLU A 464 -13.15 -27.69 2.97
N PHE A 465 -12.33 -27.48 1.93
CA PHE A 465 -12.70 -27.74 0.53
C PHE A 465 -11.99 -28.96 -0.08
N ASP A 466 -11.24 -29.73 0.72
CA ASP A 466 -10.47 -30.90 0.27
C ASP A 466 -9.60 -30.57 -0.97
N CYS A 467 -8.81 -29.48 -0.87
CA CYS A 467 -7.95 -29.00 -1.96
C CYS A 467 -6.49 -28.75 -1.54
N GLU A 468 -6.00 -29.54 -0.57
CA GLU A 468 -4.62 -29.45 -0.06
C GLU A 468 -3.57 -29.63 -1.16
N ASP A 469 -3.82 -30.55 -2.10
CA ASP A 469 -2.88 -30.87 -3.19
C ASP A 469 -2.78 -29.69 -4.18
N GLU A 470 -3.90 -29.10 -4.56
CA GLU A 470 -3.92 -27.94 -5.46
C GLU A 470 -3.25 -26.72 -4.82
N VAL A 471 -3.49 -26.50 -3.53
CA VAL A 471 -2.82 -25.44 -2.76
C VAL A 471 -1.31 -25.68 -2.71
N ARG A 472 -0.87 -26.90 -2.43
CA ARG A 472 0.55 -27.28 -2.42
C ARG A 472 1.23 -26.95 -3.76
N GLU A 473 0.62 -27.35 -4.87
CA GLU A 473 1.18 -27.11 -6.21
C GLU A 473 1.23 -25.61 -6.53
N LEU A 474 0.21 -24.82 -6.19
CA LEU A 474 0.24 -23.36 -6.36
C LEU A 474 1.33 -22.70 -5.50
N LEU A 475 1.52 -23.13 -4.27
CA LEU A 475 2.59 -22.61 -3.42
C LEU A 475 3.98 -23.02 -3.90
N LYS A 476 4.13 -24.18 -4.58
CA LYS A 476 5.36 -24.55 -5.28
C LYS A 476 5.64 -23.59 -6.45
N VAL A 477 4.60 -23.15 -7.18
CA VAL A 477 4.76 -22.10 -8.20
C VAL A 477 5.34 -20.82 -7.56
N ARG A 478 4.83 -20.39 -6.38
CA ARG A 478 5.40 -19.23 -5.66
C ARG A 478 6.89 -19.38 -5.45
N LYS A 479 7.37 -20.54 -5.03
CA LYS A 479 8.82 -20.78 -4.85
C LYS A 479 9.63 -20.54 -6.13
N THR A 480 9.08 -20.89 -7.30
CA THR A 480 9.77 -20.66 -8.58
C THR A 480 9.83 -19.18 -8.97
N LEU A 481 8.91 -18.36 -8.43
CA LEU A 481 8.86 -16.91 -8.69
C LEU A 481 9.79 -16.09 -7.78
N VAL A 482 10.23 -16.63 -6.64
CA VAL A 482 11.07 -15.91 -5.65
C VAL A 482 12.34 -15.33 -6.26
N PRO A 483 13.13 -16.04 -7.10
CA PRO A 483 14.34 -15.46 -7.71
C PRO A 483 14.02 -14.28 -8.65
N MET A 484 12.91 -14.33 -9.39
CA MET A 484 12.46 -13.24 -10.26
C MET A 484 12.04 -12.03 -9.44
N LEU A 485 11.28 -12.24 -8.36
CA LEU A 485 10.89 -11.18 -7.42
C LEU A 485 12.12 -10.55 -6.76
N LYS A 486 13.07 -11.36 -6.28
CA LYS A 486 14.29 -10.81 -5.67
C LYS A 486 15.03 -9.91 -6.63
N LYS A 487 15.19 -10.32 -7.88
CA LYS A 487 15.80 -9.48 -8.92
C LYS A 487 15.03 -8.17 -9.13
N ALA A 488 13.68 -8.21 -9.16
CA ALA A 488 12.86 -7.03 -9.30
C ALA A 488 12.98 -6.08 -8.08
N PHE A 489 13.10 -6.63 -6.87
CA PHE A 489 13.36 -5.83 -5.67
C PHE A 489 14.77 -5.24 -5.64
N ASP A 490 15.79 -5.94 -6.14
CA ASP A 490 17.12 -5.39 -6.30
C ASP A 490 17.13 -4.20 -7.28
N GLU A 491 16.35 -4.28 -8.36
CA GLU A 491 16.12 -3.17 -9.27
C GLU A 491 15.32 -2.05 -8.61
N TYR A 492 14.24 -2.38 -7.87
CA TYR A 492 13.46 -1.41 -7.11
C TYR A 492 14.31 -0.60 -6.14
N LYS A 493 15.17 -1.26 -5.36
CA LYS A 493 16.15 -0.61 -4.47
C LYS A 493 17.09 0.32 -5.24
N ALA A 494 17.58 -0.11 -6.38
CA ALA A 494 18.59 0.61 -7.15
C ALA A 494 18.02 1.80 -7.95
N THR A 495 16.78 1.69 -8.43
CA THR A 495 16.20 2.62 -9.43
C THR A 495 14.86 3.21 -9.02
N GLY A 496 14.21 2.67 -8.00
CA GLY A 496 12.86 3.05 -7.61
C GLY A 496 11.74 2.43 -8.47
N LYS A 497 12.07 1.57 -9.45
CA LYS A 497 11.08 0.92 -10.33
C LYS A 497 10.28 -0.12 -9.57
N PRO A 498 8.94 0.04 -9.40
CA PRO A 498 8.14 -0.89 -8.62
C PRO A 498 8.11 -2.30 -9.21
N PRO A 499 8.13 -3.37 -8.38
CA PRO A 499 8.10 -4.75 -8.87
C PRO A 499 6.74 -5.17 -9.45
N VAL A 500 5.65 -4.47 -9.09
CA VAL A 500 4.30 -4.66 -9.62
C VAL A 500 3.77 -3.31 -10.11
N ARG A 501 3.24 -3.29 -11.33
CA ARG A 501 2.88 -2.03 -12.03
C ARG A 501 1.63 -2.20 -12.88
N ALA A 502 0.84 -1.12 -13.00
CA ALA A 502 -0.20 -1.03 -14.02
C ALA A 502 0.40 -1.08 -15.44
N LEU A 503 -0.34 -1.59 -16.42
CA LEU A 503 0.14 -1.65 -17.81
C LEU A 503 0.48 -0.25 -18.35
N VAL A 504 -0.35 0.76 -18.06
CA VAL A 504 -0.13 2.14 -18.50
C VAL A 504 1.20 2.73 -17.99
N MET A 505 1.78 2.20 -16.93
CA MET A 505 3.05 2.71 -16.40
C MET A 505 4.20 2.49 -17.38
N ASP A 506 4.29 1.30 -17.98
CA ASP A 506 5.34 0.95 -18.95
C ASP A 506 4.90 1.25 -20.40
N TYR A 507 3.59 1.28 -20.68
CA TYR A 507 3.01 1.49 -22.00
C TYR A 507 2.18 2.78 -22.03
N THR A 508 2.77 3.90 -21.57
CA THR A 508 2.09 5.21 -21.41
C THR A 508 1.54 5.77 -22.72
N ASP A 509 2.15 5.45 -23.87
CA ASP A 509 1.69 5.88 -25.20
C ASP A 509 0.59 4.98 -25.80
N ASP A 510 0.23 3.88 -25.14
CA ASP A 510 -0.79 2.95 -25.59
C ASP A 510 -2.12 3.22 -24.88
N ALA A 511 -3.02 3.92 -25.55
CA ALA A 511 -4.31 4.35 -24.99
C ALA A 511 -5.22 3.17 -24.57
N GLU A 512 -5.03 1.96 -25.12
CA GLU A 512 -5.76 0.76 -24.69
C GLU A 512 -5.48 0.41 -23.22
N THR A 513 -4.31 0.81 -22.70
CA THR A 513 -3.91 0.51 -21.31
C THR A 513 -4.52 1.44 -20.28
N TYR A 514 -5.06 2.60 -20.68
CA TYR A 514 -5.46 3.69 -19.79
C TYR A 514 -6.58 3.34 -18.79
N LYS A 515 -7.41 2.37 -19.10
CA LYS A 515 -8.56 1.98 -18.27
C LYS A 515 -8.47 0.53 -17.77
N ILE A 516 -7.30 -0.12 -17.91
CA ILE A 516 -7.10 -1.49 -17.47
C ILE A 516 -6.74 -1.49 -15.98
N ASP A 517 -7.71 -1.81 -15.14
CA ASP A 517 -7.60 -1.82 -13.67
C ASP A 517 -7.60 -3.23 -13.06
N ASN A 518 -7.52 -4.27 -13.90
CA ASN A 518 -7.69 -5.66 -13.49
C ASN A 518 -6.65 -6.62 -14.07
N GLN A 519 -5.56 -6.10 -14.63
CA GLN A 519 -4.34 -6.84 -14.99
C GLN A 519 -3.12 -5.96 -14.80
N TYR A 520 -1.98 -6.57 -14.50
CA TYR A 520 -0.78 -5.86 -14.09
C TYR A 520 0.50 -6.52 -14.62
N ILE A 521 1.57 -5.74 -14.67
CA ILE A 521 2.93 -6.21 -14.91
C ILE A 521 3.49 -6.72 -13.58
N PHE A 522 3.93 -7.97 -13.57
CA PHE A 522 4.60 -8.61 -12.44
C PHE A 522 6.08 -8.78 -12.79
N CYS A 523 6.95 -8.18 -11.97
CA CYS A 523 8.37 -8.02 -12.27
C CYS A 523 8.57 -7.26 -13.60
N ASP A 524 9.28 -7.83 -14.57
CA ASP A 524 9.59 -7.12 -15.81
C ASP A 524 8.90 -7.70 -17.05
N ASN A 525 8.62 -8.98 -17.03
CA ASN A 525 8.25 -9.71 -18.24
C ASN A 525 6.93 -10.49 -18.16
N LEU A 526 6.25 -10.47 -17.03
CA LEU A 526 4.96 -11.14 -16.90
C LEU A 526 3.81 -10.13 -16.88
N ILE A 527 2.77 -10.40 -17.66
CA ILE A 527 1.45 -9.79 -17.48
C ILE A 527 0.54 -10.81 -16.82
N VAL A 528 0.00 -10.44 -15.68
CA VAL A 528 -0.91 -11.27 -14.88
C VAL A 528 -2.31 -10.69 -14.98
N ALA A 529 -3.27 -11.54 -15.28
CA ALA A 529 -4.67 -11.18 -15.46
C ALA A 529 -5.57 -12.04 -14.57
N PRO A 530 -5.69 -11.73 -13.26
CA PRO A 530 -6.45 -12.55 -12.32
C PRO A 530 -7.92 -12.67 -12.68
N MET A 531 -8.54 -13.76 -12.27
CA MET A 531 -9.97 -14.03 -12.40
C MET A 531 -10.57 -14.24 -11.02
N THR A 532 -11.81 -13.78 -10.84
CA THR A 532 -12.59 -14.04 -9.63
C THR A 532 -13.35 -15.35 -9.71
N ALA A 533 -13.98 -15.78 -8.61
CA ALA A 533 -14.79 -16.99 -8.59
C ALA A 533 -16.04 -16.93 -9.50
N GLN A 534 -16.50 -15.71 -9.81
CA GLN A 534 -17.68 -15.45 -10.66
C GLN A 534 -17.36 -15.55 -12.14
N GLU A 535 -16.08 -15.58 -12.50
CA GLU A 535 -15.63 -15.59 -13.90
C GLU A 535 -15.20 -17.00 -14.34
N ASP A 536 -15.64 -17.41 -15.52
CA ASP A 536 -15.14 -18.59 -16.24
C ASP A 536 -14.24 -18.19 -17.42
N SER A 537 -14.47 -16.98 -17.97
CA SER A 537 -13.64 -16.34 -18.99
C SER A 537 -13.43 -14.87 -18.67
N ARG A 538 -12.40 -14.27 -19.28
CA ARG A 538 -12.16 -12.84 -19.23
C ARG A 538 -11.48 -12.33 -20.49
N LYS A 539 -11.61 -11.02 -20.74
CA LYS A 539 -10.82 -10.33 -21.75
C LYS A 539 -9.45 -9.97 -21.19
N VAL A 540 -8.42 -10.19 -21.98
CA VAL A 540 -7.03 -9.84 -21.68
C VAL A 540 -6.48 -8.96 -22.79
N TYR A 541 -5.69 -7.98 -22.43
CA TYR A 541 -4.94 -7.13 -23.34
C TYR A 541 -3.44 -7.40 -23.22
N LEU A 542 -2.78 -7.67 -24.34
CA LEU A 542 -1.33 -7.72 -24.41
C LEU A 542 -0.83 -6.59 -25.31
N PRO A 543 -0.01 -5.66 -24.80
CA PRO A 543 0.62 -4.64 -25.60
C PRO A 543 1.45 -5.20 -26.75
N GLU A 544 1.86 -4.37 -27.70
CA GLU A 544 2.68 -4.79 -28.82
C GLU A 544 3.97 -5.46 -28.35
N GLY A 545 4.26 -6.65 -28.87
CA GLY A 545 5.41 -7.47 -28.50
C GLY A 545 5.24 -8.94 -28.82
N ASN A 546 6.24 -9.73 -28.46
CA ASN A 546 6.20 -11.19 -28.58
C ASN A 546 5.84 -11.78 -27.23
N TRP A 547 4.75 -12.52 -27.18
CA TRP A 547 4.18 -13.09 -25.97
C TRP A 547 4.01 -14.59 -26.07
N VAL A 548 4.22 -15.28 -24.95
CA VAL A 548 3.87 -16.68 -24.79
C VAL A 548 2.99 -16.85 -23.55
N ASP A 549 2.09 -17.81 -23.59
CA ASP A 549 1.36 -18.23 -22.41
C ASP A 549 2.34 -18.85 -21.40
N TYR A 550 2.31 -18.39 -20.15
CA TYR A 550 3.27 -18.80 -19.11
C TYR A 550 3.21 -20.33 -18.81
N TRP A 551 2.02 -20.91 -18.88
CA TRP A 551 1.82 -22.30 -18.51
C TRP A 551 2.15 -23.27 -19.65
N THR A 552 1.69 -22.95 -20.85
CA THR A 552 1.82 -23.83 -22.02
C THR A 552 3.05 -23.52 -22.88
N LYS A 553 3.66 -22.35 -22.70
CA LYS A 553 4.75 -21.78 -23.54
C LYS A 553 4.37 -21.64 -25.02
N GLN A 554 3.08 -21.63 -25.33
CA GLN A 554 2.62 -21.38 -26.69
C GLN A 554 2.59 -19.89 -27.03
N PRO A 555 2.93 -19.48 -28.25
CA PRO A 555 2.86 -18.09 -28.68
C PRO A 555 1.42 -17.53 -28.60
N VAL A 556 1.30 -16.29 -28.14
CA VAL A 556 0.04 -15.53 -28.05
C VAL A 556 0.19 -14.21 -28.80
N LYS A 557 -0.84 -13.80 -29.52
CA LYS A 557 -0.84 -12.53 -30.27
C LYS A 557 -1.10 -11.34 -29.34
N SER A 558 -0.46 -10.22 -29.64
CA SER A 558 -0.78 -8.92 -29.02
C SER A 558 -2.21 -8.47 -29.35
N GLY A 559 -2.75 -7.55 -28.54
CA GLY A 559 -4.10 -7.01 -28.64
C GLY A 559 -5.07 -7.67 -27.67
N TRP A 560 -6.37 -7.39 -27.86
CA TRP A 560 -7.44 -7.96 -27.05
C TRP A 560 -7.84 -9.35 -27.51
N PHE A 561 -8.01 -10.25 -26.55
CA PHE A 561 -8.59 -11.58 -26.76
C PHE A 561 -9.32 -12.08 -25.52
N GLU A 562 -10.14 -13.09 -25.66
CA GLU A 562 -10.84 -13.74 -24.57
C GLU A 562 -10.14 -15.05 -24.21
N VAL A 563 -10.03 -15.34 -22.90
CA VAL A 563 -9.43 -16.56 -22.38
C VAL A 563 -10.36 -17.22 -21.37
N GLU A 564 -10.55 -18.54 -21.52
CA GLU A 564 -11.12 -19.43 -20.50
C GLU A 564 -9.97 -20.21 -19.88
N SER A 565 -9.87 -20.25 -18.55
CA SER A 565 -8.78 -20.94 -17.88
C SER A 565 -9.13 -21.30 -16.44
N GLU A 566 -8.73 -22.48 -16.00
CA GLU A 566 -8.73 -22.86 -14.58
C GLU A 566 -7.51 -22.27 -13.84
N ASN A 567 -6.40 -22.08 -14.55
CA ASN A 567 -5.24 -21.36 -14.04
C ASN A 567 -5.43 -19.84 -14.17
N ILE A 568 -4.73 -19.09 -13.34
CA ILE A 568 -4.61 -17.65 -13.54
C ILE A 568 -3.96 -17.37 -14.90
N PRO A 569 -4.58 -16.56 -15.79
CA PRO A 569 -3.94 -16.17 -17.03
C PRO A 569 -2.67 -15.34 -16.78
N VAL A 570 -1.55 -15.83 -17.26
CA VAL A 570 -0.24 -15.19 -17.17
C VAL A 570 0.47 -15.31 -18.52
N TYR A 571 1.05 -14.21 -18.98
CA TYR A 571 1.75 -14.13 -20.26
C TYR A 571 3.16 -13.61 -20.06
N GLU A 572 4.11 -14.25 -20.70
CA GLU A 572 5.53 -13.91 -20.60
C GLU A 572 5.98 -13.22 -21.90
N ARG A 573 6.68 -12.12 -21.75
CA ARG A 573 7.31 -11.42 -22.86
C ARG A 573 8.64 -12.09 -23.21
N VAL A 574 8.84 -12.46 -24.50
CA VAL A 574 10.03 -13.19 -25.01
C VAL A 574 10.79 -12.38 -26.05
#